data_8b0b8f6604a21153796a6626249a79a6
#
_entry.id   8b0b8f6604a21153796a6626249a79a6
#
_cell.length_a   1.000
_cell.length_b   1.000
_cell.length_c   1.000
_cell.angle_alpha   90.00
_cell.angle_beta   90.00
_cell.angle_gamma   90.00
#
_symmetry.space_group_name_H-M   'P 1'
#
loop_
_entity.id
_entity.type
_entity.pdbx_description
1 polymer ?
#
loop_
_entity_poly.entity_id
_entity_poly.type
_entity_poly.pdbx_seq_one_letter_code
_entity_poly.pdbx_strand_id
1 'polypeptide(L)'
;MQTQRRSFLRKMFGSLAAVTGIGLTANAKSNPTEEKVVGNVVYDQEVPLFSGNTKLGNLVFIAGKGAHFQGDIKSHTDHVLKELEKELILAGSSMKKVLKVTVFLNDIADYQGMNEVYKGRFGDKPPTRTTVAVAKGGVPGDSLVEMDCMAYI
;
A
#
# COMPACT_ATOMS: atom_id res chain seq x y z
N MET A 1 28.41 -43.08 15.49
CA MET A 1 28.58 -41.85 14.68
C MET A 1 27.96 -40.63 15.33
N GLN A 2 28.21 -40.40 16.64
CA GLN A 2 27.63 -39.22 17.37
C GLN A 2 28.67 -38.32 18.04
N THR A 3 29.95 -38.57 17.86
CA THR A 3 30.99 -37.85 18.61
C THR A 3 31.64 -36.67 17.85
N GLN A 4 31.36 -36.50 16.56
CA GLN A 4 31.99 -35.42 15.77
C GLN A 4 31.22 -34.09 15.75
N ARG A 5 29.93 -34.10 16.09
CA ARG A 5 29.13 -32.84 16.08
C ARG A 5 29.36 -31.93 17.31
N ARG A 6 29.88 -32.49 18.41
CA ARG A 6 30.11 -31.71 19.66
C ARG A 6 31.45 -30.98 19.69
N SER A 7 32.41 -31.35 18.86
CA SER A 7 33.72 -30.69 18.83
C SER A 7 33.74 -29.42 17.96
N PHE A 8 32.82 -29.32 16.99
CA PHE A 8 32.74 -28.14 16.10
C PHE A 8 32.18 -26.89 16.82
N LEU A 9 31.18 -27.08 17.69
CA LEU A 9 30.58 -26.01 18.46
C LEU A 9 31.49 -25.43 19.56
N ARG A 10 32.46 -26.25 20.08
CA ARG A 10 33.43 -25.77 21.09
C ARG A 10 34.55 -24.92 20.53
N LYS A 11 34.84 -25.00 19.22
CA LYS A 11 35.89 -24.19 18.56
C LYS A 11 35.40 -22.82 18.10
N MET A 12 34.06 -22.56 18.04
CA MET A 12 33.54 -21.26 17.71
C MET A 12 33.38 -20.30 18.90
N PHE A 13 33.51 -20.78 20.14
CA PHE A 13 33.36 -19.94 21.34
C PHE A 13 34.66 -19.63 22.04
N GLY A 14 35.84 -19.98 21.44
CA GLY A 14 37.16 -19.84 22.04
C GLY A 14 37.99 -18.63 21.59
N SER A 15 37.43 -17.66 20.88
CA SER A 15 38.17 -16.50 20.42
C SER A 15 37.41 -15.19 20.68
N LEU A 16 36.97 -14.98 21.91
CA LEU A 16 36.42 -13.69 22.34
C LEU A 16 37.02 -13.29 23.67
N ALA A 17 38.32 -13.01 23.67
CA ALA A 17 38.96 -12.30 24.78
C ALA A 17 40.03 -11.38 24.22
N ALA A 18 39.87 -10.10 24.45
CA ALA A 18 40.74 -8.97 24.19
C ALA A 18 40.43 -8.13 22.96
N VAL A 19 39.27 -7.40 23.00
CA VAL A 19 39.25 -6.04 22.46
C VAL A 19 38.87 -5.13 23.63
N THR A 20 39.89 -4.58 24.21
CA THR A 20 39.82 -3.49 25.19
C THR A 20 39.17 -2.25 24.53
N GLY A 21 38.06 -1.82 25.07
CA GLY A 21 37.74 -0.40 25.24
C GLY A 21 37.83 0.53 24.03
N ILE A 22 36.98 0.31 23.00
CA ILE A 22 36.45 1.44 22.25
C ILE A 22 34.95 1.33 22.43
N GLY A 23 34.44 2.12 23.35
CA GLY A 23 33.01 2.29 23.51
C GLY A 23 32.43 2.88 22.21
N LEU A 24 32.01 2.01 21.31
CA LEU A 24 31.02 2.36 20.31
C LEU A 24 29.70 2.59 21.07
N THR A 25 29.57 3.76 21.68
CA THR A 25 28.26 4.29 21.94
C THR A 25 27.64 4.48 20.56
N ALA A 26 26.89 3.46 20.12
CA ALA A 26 25.91 3.65 19.06
C ALA A 26 24.95 4.72 19.61
N ASN A 27 25.25 5.97 19.27
CA ASN A 27 24.29 7.05 19.39
C ASN A 27 23.18 6.70 18.39
N ALA A 28 22.24 5.87 18.82
CA ALA A 28 20.97 5.77 18.17
C ALA A 28 20.36 7.18 18.31
N LYS A 29 20.63 8.05 17.33
CA LYS A 29 19.78 9.21 17.12
C LYS A 29 18.39 8.62 17.03
N SER A 30 17.56 8.84 18.04
CA SER A 30 16.14 8.66 17.92
C SER A 30 15.74 9.55 16.75
N ASN A 31 15.48 8.94 15.58
CA ASN A 31 14.80 9.66 14.53
C ASN A 31 13.55 10.23 15.17
N PRO A 32 13.24 11.52 14.97
CA PRO A 32 11.97 12.06 15.43
C PRO A 32 10.91 11.08 14.96
N THR A 33 10.04 10.64 15.87
CA THR A 33 8.94 9.71 15.56
C THR A 33 8.14 10.38 14.44
N GLU A 34 8.23 9.81 13.23
CA GLU A 34 7.45 10.32 12.11
C GLU A 34 5.98 10.26 12.50
N GLU A 35 5.30 11.40 12.48
CA GLU A 35 3.88 11.49 12.81
C GLU A 35 3.04 11.22 11.57
N LYS A 36 1.92 10.50 11.79
CA LYS A 36 0.93 10.28 10.73
C LYS A 36 0.31 11.61 10.31
N VAL A 37 0.41 11.95 9.03
CA VAL A 37 -0.29 13.08 8.41
C VAL A 37 -1.54 12.56 7.71
N VAL A 38 -2.66 13.26 7.85
CA VAL A 38 -3.95 12.92 7.23
C VAL A 38 -4.35 13.98 6.22
N GLY A 39 -4.99 13.56 5.12
CA GLY A 39 -5.54 14.46 4.10
C GLY A 39 -6.95 14.05 3.70
N ASN A 40 -7.76 15.02 3.27
CA ASN A 40 -9.14 14.80 2.82
C ASN A 40 -9.96 13.99 3.83
N VAL A 41 -10.07 14.50 5.07
CA VAL A 41 -10.85 13.85 6.12
C VAL A 41 -12.33 13.95 5.78
N VAL A 42 -13.00 12.82 5.76
CA VAL A 42 -14.46 12.70 5.63
C VAL A 42 -15.07 12.67 7.02
N TYR A 43 -16.13 13.42 7.23
CA TYR A 43 -16.83 13.55 8.50
C TYR A 43 -18.24 12.94 8.41
N ASP A 44 -18.67 12.33 9.50
CA ASP A 44 -20.05 11.98 9.75
C ASP A 44 -20.52 12.71 10.99
N GLN A 45 -21.55 13.58 10.85
CA GLN A 45 -22.08 14.41 11.95
C GLN A 45 -20.98 15.10 12.78
N GLU A 46 -20.04 15.77 12.12
CA GLU A 46 -18.90 16.48 12.72
C GLU A 46 -17.81 15.56 13.35
N VAL A 47 -17.98 14.24 13.31
CA VAL A 47 -16.98 13.27 13.77
C VAL A 47 -16.15 12.77 12.58
N PRO A 48 -14.80 12.77 12.66
CA PRO A 48 -13.96 12.20 11.61
C PRO A 48 -14.28 10.73 11.41
N LEU A 49 -14.67 10.33 10.19
CA LEU A 49 -15.00 8.95 9.83
C LEU A 49 -13.79 8.23 9.23
N PHE A 50 -13.20 8.80 8.19
CA PHE A 50 -11.97 8.28 7.57
C PHE A 50 -11.23 9.40 6.81
N SER A 51 -9.99 9.11 6.39
CA SER A 51 -9.18 10.04 5.60
C SER A 51 -9.08 9.56 4.16
N GLY A 52 -9.16 10.44 3.19
CA GLY A 52 -8.95 10.13 1.78
C GLY A 52 -7.52 9.67 1.49
N ASN A 53 -6.55 10.21 2.24
CA ASN A 53 -5.18 9.73 2.25
C ASN A 53 -4.54 9.87 3.63
N THR A 54 -3.52 9.04 3.88
CA THR A 54 -2.62 9.18 5.03
C THR A 54 -1.18 9.04 4.59
N LYS A 55 -0.26 9.68 5.33
CA LYS A 55 1.19 9.63 5.06
C LYS A 55 1.95 9.31 6.33
N LEU A 56 3.03 8.55 6.19
CA LEU A 56 4.04 8.31 7.21
C LEU A 56 5.41 8.28 6.54
N GLY A 57 6.27 9.23 6.89
CA GLY A 57 7.51 9.45 6.15
C GLY A 57 7.23 9.73 4.67
N ASN A 58 7.83 8.97 3.80
CA ASN A 58 7.62 9.06 2.36
C ASN A 58 6.52 8.12 1.82
N LEU A 59 5.87 7.31 2.68
CA LEU A 59 4.78 6.43 2.26
C LEU A 59 3.45 7.15 2.27
N VAL A 60 2.65 6.85 1.26
CA VAL A 60 1.29 7.37 1.04
C VAL A 60 0.32 6.21 0.92
N PHE A 61 -0.79 6.29 1.62
CA PHE A 61 -1.89 5.33 1.59
C PHE A 61 -3.13 6.08 1.10
N ILE A 62 -3.74 5.59 0.03
CA ILE A 62 -4.95 6.17 -0.55
C ILE A 62 -6.14 5.27 -0.22
N ALA A 63 -7.21 5.86 0.29
CA ALA A 63 -8.46 5.16 0.58
C ALA A 63 -9.13 4.64 -0.68
N GLY A 64 -10.01 3.66 -0.52
CA GLY A 64 -10.84 3.12 -1.60
C GLY A 64 -11.55 4.21 -2.40
N LYS A 65 -11.54 4.09 -3.71
CA LYS A 65 -12.28 4.93 -4.66
C LYS A 65 -13.24 4.05 -5.45
N GLY A 66 -14.52 4.41 -5.42
CA GLY A 66 -15.60 3.78 -6.17
C GLY A 66 -16.17 4.72 -7.23
N ALA A 67 -17.10 4.21 -8.04
CA ALA A 67 -17.85 4.97 -9.05
C ALA A 67 -19.34 4.94 -8.69
N HIS A 68 -19.93 6.12 -8.42
CA HIS A 68 -21.29 6.26 -7.93
C HIS A 68 -22.22 6.86 -9.02
N PHE A 69 -22.21 6.22 -10.19
CA PHE A 69 -23.08 6.60 -11.33
C PHE A 69 -23.45 5.34 -12.12
N GLN A 70 -24.46 5.44 -12.99
CA GLN A 70 -24.84 4.34 -13.88
C GLN A 70 -23.80 4.19 -14.99
N GLY A 71 -23.24 2.98 -15.15
CA GLY A 71 -22.19 2.72 -16.12
C GLY A 71 -21.81 1.25 -16.21
N ASP A 72 -20.90 0.95 -17.12
CA ASP A 72 -20.29 -0.37 -17.25
C ASP A 72 -18.95 -0.44 -16.49
N ILE A 73 -18.35 -1.63 -16.44
CA ILE A 73 -17.10 -1.85 -15.74
C ILE A 73 -15.96 -0.96 -16.30
N LYS A 74 -15.95 -0.67 -17.59
CA LYS A 74 -14.91 0.14 -18.22
C LYS A 74 -15.03 1.61 -17.79
N SER A 75 -16.21 2.17 -17.81
CA SER A 75 -16.48 3.54 -17.35
C SER A 75 -16.21 3.69 -15.85
N HIS A 76 -16.63 2.72 -15.03
CA HIS A 76 -16.33 2.71 -13.60
C HIS A 76 -14.84 2.62 -13.33
N THR A 77 -14.12 1.72 -14.02
CA THR A 77 -12.66 1.57 -13.86
C THR A 77 -11.91 2.85 -14.25
N ASP A 78 -12.28 3.49 -15.35
CA ASP A 78 -11.65 4.75 -15.76
C ASP A 78 -11.86 5.87 -14.74
N HIS A 79 -13.10 5.98 -14.22
CA HIS A 79 -13.41 6.93 -13.17
C HIS A 79 -12.60 6.69 -11.89
N VAL A 80 -12.59 5.46 -11.40
CA VAL A 80 -11.87 5.06 -10.17
C VAL A 80 -10.38 5.37 -10.30
N LEU A 81 -9.76 5.05 -11.44
CA LEU A 81 -8.34 5.34 -11.68
C LEU A 81 -8.05 6.86 -11.73
N LYS A 82 -8.96 7.66 -12.27
CA LYS A 82 -8.86 9.13 -12.25
C LYS A 82 -9.00 9.70 -10.84
N GLU A 83 -9.89 9.15 -10.02
CA GLU A 83 -10.04 9.57 -8.63
C GLU A 83 -8.82 9.18 -7.77
N LEU A 84 -8.22 7.99 -8.01
CA LEU A 84 -6.94 7.63 -7.40
C LEU A 84 -5.83 8.61 -7.79
N GLU A 85 -5.73 8.94 -9.09
CA GLU A 85 -4.72 9.90 -9.59
C GLU A 85 -4.86 11.27 -8.94
N LYS A 86 -6.07 11.81 -8.83
CA LYS A 86 -6.34 13.08 -8.15
C LYS A 86 -5.88 13.03 -6.69
N GLU A 87 -6.24 11.98 -5.97
CA GLU A 87 -5.88 11.84 -4.55
C GLU A 87 -4.36 11.68 -4.37
N LEU A 88 -3.69 10.94 -5.26
CA LEU A 88 -2.24 10.81 -5.28
C LEU A 88 -1.55 12.16 -5.49
N ILE A 89 -2.03 12.98 -6.42
CA ILE A 89 -1.50 14.33 -6.68
C ILE A 89 -1.67 15.22 -5.44
N LEU A 90 -2.85 15.22 -4.82
CA LEU A 90 -3.12 15.97 -3.58
C LEU A 90 -2.21 15.52 -2.43
N ALA A 91 -1.87 14.24 -2.37
CA ALA A 91 -0.94 13.70 -1.39
C ALA A 91 0.55 13.99 -1.71
N GLY A 92 0.88 14.57 -2.88
CA GLY A 92 2.25 14.85 -3.33
C GLY A 92 2.93 13.68 -4.05
N SER A 93 2.14 12.71 -4.54
CA SER A 93 2.60 11.53 -5.26
C SER A 93 2.12 11.52 -6.72
N SER A 94 2.13 10.37 -7.38
CA SER A 94 1.64 10.20 -8.75
C SER A 94 1.35 8.73 -9.05
N MET A 95 0.63 8.45 -10.14
CA MET A 95 0.37 7.08 -10.63
C MET A 95 1.66 6.28 -10.84
N LYS A 96 2.75 6.90 -11.31
CA LYS A 96 4.04 6.23 -11.53
C LYS A 96 4.77 5.85 -10.25
N LYS A 97 4.38 6.42 -9.12
CA LYS A 97 4.95 6.14 -7.79
C LYS A 97 4.12 5.14 -6.97
N VAL A 98 3.06 4.58 -7.54
CA VAL A 98 2.26 3.56 -6.87
C VAL A 98 3.05 2.26 -6.75
N LEU A 99 3.07 1.69 -5.56
CA LEU A 99 3.76 0.44 -5.21
C LEU A 99 2.83 -0.77 -5.24
N LYS A 100 1.60 -0.56 -4.77
CA LYS A 100 0.59 -1.61 -4.67
C LYS A 100 -0.80 -1.06 -4.94
N VAL A 101 -1.63 -1.85 -5.62
CA VAL A 101 -3.08 -1.61 -5.79
C VAL A 101 -3.84 -2.83 -5.30
N THR A 102 -4.92 -2.61 -4.54
CA THR A 102 -5.94 -3.61 -4.28
C THR A 102 -7.16 -3.28 -5.14
N VAL A 103 -7.72 -4.28 -5.80
CA VAL A 103 -8.91 -4.16 -6.65
C VAL A 103 -10.00 -5.07 -6.10
N PHE A 104 -11.13 -4.50 -5.77
CA PHE A 104 -12.35 -5.19 -5.39
C PHE A 104 -13.36 -5.09 -6.54
N LEU A 105 -13.77 -6.23 -7.08
CA LEU A 105 -14.79 -6.31 -8.13
C LEU A 105 -16.12 -6.76 -7.53
N ASN A 106 -17.21 -6.17 -8.00
CA ASN A 106 -18.55 -6.61 -7.63
C ASN A 106 -18.92 -7.97 -8.26
N ASP A 107 -18.30 -8.29 -9.41
CA ASP A 107 -18.40 -9.59 -10.08
C ASP A 107 -17.07 -9.95 -10.76
N ILE A 108 -16.64 -11.21 -10.66
CA ILE A 108 -15.42 -11.68 -11.31
C ILE A 108 -15.51 -11.67 -12.84
N ALA A 109 -16.71 -11.71 -13.39
CA ALA A 109 -16.94 -11.58 -14.83
C ALA A 109 -16.41 -10.25 -15.40
N ASP A 110 -16.32 -9.21 -14.56
CA ASP A 110 -15.81 -7.89 -14.92
C ASP A 110 -14.29 -7.79 -15.01
N TYR A 111 -13.56 -8.85 -14.62
CA TYR A 111 -12.10 -8.85 -14.55
C TYR A 111 -11.42 -8.43 -15.84
N GLN A 112 -11.88 -8.94 -16.99
CA GLN A 112 -11.27 -8.62 -18.29
C GLN A 112 -11.57 -7.17 -18.70
N GLY A 113 -12.80 -6.71 -18.56
CA GLY A 113 -13.18 -5.32 -18.86
C GLY A 113 -12.43 -4.30 -18.01
N MET A 114 -12.24 -4.60 -16.72
CA MET A 114 -11.41 -3.79 -15.82
C MET A 114 -9.94 -3.77 -16.30
N ASN A 115 -9.35 -4.91 -16.66
CA ASN A 115 -7.96 -4.99 -17.12
C ASN A 115 -7.68 -4.17 -18.38
N GLU A 116 -8.63 -4.11 -19.33
CA GLU A 116 -8.48 -3.32 -20.55
C GLU A 116 -8.25 -1.83 -20.26
N VAL A 117 -8.92 -1.30 -19.24
CA VAL A 117 -8.81 0.11 -18.83
C VAL A 117 -7.64 0.33 -17.86
N TYR A 118 -7.33 -0.65 -17.03
CA TYR A 118 -6.23 -0.59 -16.06
C TYR A 118 -4.85 -0.57 -16.74
N LYS A 119 -4.74 -1.27 -17.87
CA LYS A 119 -3.48 -1.43 -18.61
C LYS A 119 -2.87 -0.07 -19.00
N GLY A 120 -1.58 0.09 -18.68
CA GLY A 120 -0.80 1.29 -19.02
C GLY A 120 -1.01 2.49 -18.09
N ARG A 121 -1.94 2.45 -17.13
CA ARG A 121 -2.28 3.60 -16.26
C ARG A 121 -1.14 4.00 -15.30
N PHE A 122 -0.23 3.09 -15.02
CA PHE A 122 0.89 3.29 -14.07
C PHE A 122 2.25 3.44 -14.76
N GLY A 123 2.28 3.55 -16.10
CA GLY A 123 3.51 3.65 -16.89
C GLY A 123 4.22 2.30 -17.05
N ASP A 124 5.53 2.35 -17.32
CA ASP A 124 6.35 1.17 -17.70
C ASP A 124 6.71 0.26 -16.51
N LYS A 125 6.53 0.75 -15.29
CA LYS A 125 6.80 0.01 -14.05
C LYS A 125 5.52 -0.12 -13.23
N PRO A 126 4.59 -1.02 -13.61
CA PRO A 126 3.31 -1.14 -12.94
C PRO A 126 3.48 -1.63 -11.49
N PRO A 127 2.57 -1.24 -10.57
CA PRO A 127 2.58 -1.71 -9.19
C PRO A 127 2.27 -3.20 -9.09
N THR A 128 2.58 -3.79 -7.93
CA THR A 128 1.98 -5.07 -7.56
C THR A 128 0.46 -4.90 -7.43
N ARG A 129 -0.31 -5.93 -7.78
CA ARG A 129 -1.77 -5.88 -7.71
C ARG A 129 -2.34 -7.16 -7.08
N THR A 130 -3.35 -6.97 -6.23
CA THR A 130 -4.25 -8.04 -5.80
C THR A 130 -5.64 -7.70 -6.33
N THR A 131 -6.33 -8.67 -6.93
CA THR A 131 -7.71 -8.50 -7.41
C THR A 131 -8.56 -9.62 -6.85
N VAL A 132 -9.68 -9.27 -6.24
CA VAL A 132 -10.68 -10.20 -5.71
C VAL A 132 -12.07 -9.74 -6.12
N ALA A 133 -12.99 -10.67 -6.34
CA ALA A 133 -14.40 -10.38 -6.37
C ALA A 133 -14.93 -10.52 -4.94
N VAL A 134 -15.73 -9.53 -4.53
CA VAL A 134 -16.44 -9.55 -3.24
C VAL A 134 -17.82 -10.17 -3.40
N ALA A 135 -18.54 -10.38 -2.30
CA ALA A 135 -19.95 -10.79 -2.38
C ALA A 135 -20.74 -9.76 -3.22
N LYS A 136 -21.72 -10.22 -3.98
CA LYS A 136 -22.54 -9.34 -4.81
C LYS A 136 -23.14 -8.20 -3.97
N GLY A 137 -22.97 -6.96 -4.43
CA GLY A 137 -23.33 -5.75 -3.69
C GLY A 137 -22.37 -5.38 -2.57
N GLY A 138 -21.21 -6.04 -2.48
CA GLY A 138 -20.20 -5.76 -1.44
C GLY A 138 -19.33 -4.56 -1.72
N VAL A 139 -19.34 -4.01 -2.95
CA VAL A 139 -18.73 -2.72 -3.26
C VAL A 139 -19.77 -1.62 -2.97
N PRO A 140 -19.45 -0.65 -2.08
CA PRO A 140 -20.41 0.37 -1.69
C PRO A 140 -20.88 1.25 -2.85
N GLY A 141 -22.14 1.74 -2.76
CA GLY A 141 -22.72 2.74 -3.67
C GLY A 141 -22.90 2.26 -5.11
N ASP A 142 -23.22 0.97 -5.29
CA ASP A 142 -23.46 0.33 -6.59
C ASP A 142 -22.27 0.40 -7.57
N SER A 143 -21.08 0.66 -7.05
CA SER A 143 -19.87 0.62 -7.87
C SER A 143 -19.55 -0.81 -8.29
N LEU A 144 -19.14 -1.00 -9.56
CA LEU A 144 -18.73 -2.30 -10.08
C LEU A 144 -17.29 -2.64 -9.69
N VAL A 145 -16.51 -1.63 -9.30
CA VAL A 145 -15.12 -1.77 -8.88
C VAL A 145 -14.76 -0.72 -7.84
N GLU A 146 -13.96 -1.10 -6.86
CA GLU A 146 -13.29 -0.20 -5.93
C GLU A 146 -11.79 -0.48 -5.95
N MET A 147 -10.96 0.55 -5.81
CA MET A 147 -9.51 0.40 -5.73
C MET A 147 -8.95 1.28 -4.64
N ASP A 148 -8.01 0.73 -3.86
CA ASP A 148 -7.10 1.47 -2.99
C ASP A 148 -5.66 1.34 -3.49
N CYS A 149 -4.76 2.19 -3.00
CA CYS A 149 -3.36 2.03 -3.33
C CYS A 149 -2.41 2.53 -2.25
N MET A 150 -1.18 2.01 -2.31
CA MET A 150 -0.03 2.49 -1.56
C MET A 150 0.98 3.06 -2.55
N ALA A 151 1.55 4.21 -2.22
CA ALA A 151 2.52 4.91 -3.05
C ALA A 151 3.66 5.50 -2.20
N TYR A 152 4.59 6.22 -2.85
CA TYR A 152 5.61 7.02 -2.16
C TYR A 152 5.65 8.45 -2.72
N ILE A 153 6.27 9.36 -1.99
CA ILE A 153 6.48 10.77 -2.39
C ILE A 153 7.83 10.93 -3.07
#